data_36bcd4a02aaba7c2ccebe7fd1cbee62f
#
_entry.id   36bcd4a02aaba7c2ccebe7fd1cbee62f
#
_cell.length_a   1.000
_cell.length_b   1.000
_cell.length_c   1.000
_cell.angle_alpha   90.00
_cell.angle_beta   90.00
_cell.angle_gamma   90.00
#
_symmetry.space_group_name_H-M   'P 1'
#
loop_
_entity.id
_entity.type
_entity.pdbx_description
1 polymer ?
#
loop_
_entity_poly.entity_id
_entity_poly.type
_entity_poly.pdbx_seq_one_letter_code
_entity_poly.pdbx_strand_id
1 'polypeptide(L)'
;MPLVTTEKILLDAQKNKYAIGAFNVENMEMVMAVVAAAEELKSPVILQTTPSTVKYASLDYFYANAKVAAQKASVPVAIHLDHGNSFELAMQALRVGYTSIMIDGSHESFEDNIKVTKAVVDACAPSKVSVEAELGKVGGKEDDLDGGDGGYTDPLEAKEFVEKTGVGSLAVAIGTAHGVYKGEPKLDLDRLSEIKEVVSIPLVLHGTSGVPDDTVSECVRRGICKVNYATDLRIAFSKGVKEYLAQNPDAIDPKKYCSVGREEVKKYVMSKMHVVGSVNKA
;
A
#
# COMPACT_ATOMS: atom_id res chain seq x y z
N MET A 1 17.44 4.77 -12.53
CA MET A 1 17.09 3.39 -12.20
C MET A 1 15.66 3.39 -11.67
N PRO A 2 14.76 2.55 -12.18
CA PRO A 2 13.33 2.60 -11.81
C PRO A 2 13.01 2.13 -10.37
N LEU A 3 13.86 1.31 -9.74
CA LEU A 3 13.68 0.93 -8.34
C LEU A 3 14.08 2.08 -7.41
N VAL A 4 13.11 2.60 -6.66
CA VAL A 4 13.26 3.80 -5.82
C VAL A 4 12.70 3.56 -4.41
N THR A 5 13.07 4.43 -3.45
CA THR A 5 12.39 4.51 -2.16
C THR A 5 11.09 5.28 -2.27
N THR A 6 10.18 5.11 -1.32
CA THR A 6 8.91 5.85 -1.34
C THR A 6 9.07 7.34 -1.01
N GLU A 7 10.10 7.75 -0.28
CA GLU A 7 10.30 9.14 0.14
C GLU A 7 10.15 10.14 -1.02
N LYS A 8 11.00 9.98 -2.06
CA LYS A 8 11.02 10.92 -3.18
C LYS A 8 9.69 10.97 -3.92
N ILE A 9 9.08 9.82 -4.20
CA ILE A 9 7.84 9.74 -4.97
C ILE A 9 6.63 10.24 -4.16
N LEU A 10 6.61 10.04 -2.83
CA LEU A 10 5.54 10.54 -1.97
C LEU A 10 5.66 12.04 -1.72
N LEU A 11 6.87 12.59 -1.57
CA LEU A 11 7.07 14.04 -1.48
C LEU A 11 6.69 14.75 -2.79
N ASP A 12 6.95 14.13 -3.95
CA ASP A 12 6.49 14.66 -5.23
C ASP A 12 4.96 14.61 -5.34
N ALA A 13 4.34 13.49 -4.92
CA ALA A 13 2.90 13.35 -4.86
C ALA A 13 2.26 14.42 -3.97
N GLN A 14 2.82 14.65 -2.78
CA GLN A 14 2.36 15.67 -1.85
C GLN A 14 2.44 17.09 -2.46
N LYS A 15 3.57 17.43 -3.08
CA LYS A 15 3.80 18.73 -3.71
C LYS A 15 2.83 18.98 -4.87
N ASN A 16 2.56 17.95 -5.67
CA ASN A 16 1.77 18.05 -6.90
C ASN A 16 0.31 17.59 -6.72
N LYS A 17 -0.12 17.33 -5.47
CA LYS A 17 -1.52 17.02 -5.08
C LYS A 17 -2.13 15.83 -5.83
N TYR A 18 -1.38 14.72 -5.91
CA TYR A 18 -1.87 13.42 -6.34
C TYR A 18 -1.45 12.36 -5.31
N ALA A 19 -1.90 11.13 -5.45
CA ALA A 19 -1.41 10.03 -4.64
C ALA A 19 -0.87 8.90 -5.51
N ILE A 20 -0.03 8.04 -4.91
CA ILE A 20 0.52 6.86 -5.55
C ILE A 20 -0.27 5.64 -5.12
N GLY A 21 -0.71 4.84 -6.08
CA GLY A 21 -1.33 3.55 -5.81
C GLY A 21 -0.30 2.56 -5.28
N ALA A 22 -0.60 1.96 -4.14
CA ALA A 22 0.17 0.89 -3.53
C ALA A 22 -0.66 -0.40 -3.58
N PHE A 23 -0.13 -1.41 -4.27
CA PHE A 23 -0.88 -2.59 -4.66
C PHE A 23 -0.29 -3.85 -4.03
N ASN A 24 -1.10 -4.55 -3.22
CA ASN A 24 -0.71 -5.82 -2.61
C ASN A 24 -0.67 -6.92 -3.67
N VAL A 25 0.51 -7.53 -3.83
CA VAL A 25 0.75 -8.57 -4.82
C VAL A 25 0.94 -9.92 -4.16
N GLU A 26 0.23 -10.93 -4.65
CA GLU A 26 0.22 -12.27 -4.06
C GLU A 26 0.94 -13.32 -4.94
N ASN A 27 1.27 -12.95 -6.17
CA ASN A 27 1.95 -13.82 -7.12
C ASN A 27 2.68 -13.02 -8.22
N MET A 28 3.41 -13.73 -9.07
CA MET A 28 4.15 -13.14 -10.18
C MET A 28 3.24 -12.41 -11.18
N GLU A 29 2.07 -12.96 -11.47
CA GLU A 29 1.12 -12.41 -12.42
C GLU A 29 0.61 -11.03 -11.97
N MET A 30 0.35 -10.85 -10.68
CA MET A 30 -0.05 -9.55 -10.12
C MET A 30 1.10 -8.54 -10.19
N VAL A 31 2.34 -8.94 -9.87
CA VAL A 31 3.52 -8.08 -10.06
C VAL A 31 3.63 -7.60 -11.51
N MET A 32 3.49 -8.51 -12.48
CA MET A 32 3.53 -8.18 -13.91
C MET A 32 2.40 -7.25 -14.32
N ALA A 33 1.19 -7.48 -13.81
CA ALA A 33 0.00 -6.67 -14.11
C ALA A 33 0.16 -5.23 -13.63
N VAL A 34 0.59 -5.06 -12.37
CA VAL A 34 0.75 -3.74 -11.74
C VAL A 34 1.81 -2.92 -12.46
N VAL A 35 2.98 -3.52 -12.76
CA VAL A 35 4.04 -2.80 -13.46
C VAL A 35 3.66 -2.51 -14.91
N ALA A 36 2.96 -3.41 -15.60
CA ALA A 36 2.47 -3.15 -16.96
C ALA A 36 1.44 -2.00 -17.02
N ALA A 37 0.57 -1.90 -16.00
CA ALA A 37 -0.36 -0.78 -15.87
C ALA A 37 0.38 0.55 -15.63
N ALA A 38 1.39 0.54 -14.75
CA ALA A 38 2.22 1.70 -14.45
C ALA A 38 2.99 2.20 -15.67
N GLU A 39 3.57 1.29 -16.45
CA GLU A 39 4.26 1.60 -17.74
C GLU A 39 3.30 2.26 -18.74
N GLU A 40 2.13 1.67 -18.94
CA GLU A 40 1.15 2.16 -19.93
C GLU A 40 0.65 3.57 -19.57
N LEU A 41 0.42 3.83 -18.29
CA LEU A 41 -0.08 5.12 -17.80
C LEU A 41 1.02 6.10 -17.40
N LYS A 42 2.30 5.72 -17.52
CA LYS A 42 3.45 6.52 -17.07
C LYS A 42 3.26 7.00 -15.61
N SER A 43 2.92 6.08 -14.74
CA SER A 43 2.61 6.33 -13.33
C SER A 43 3.69 5.76 -12.42
N PRO A 44 4.16 6.47 -11.38
CA PRO A 44 4.91 5.83 -10.31
C PRO A 44 4.02 4.82 -9.59
N VAL A 45 4.62 3.76 -9.01
CA VAL A 45 3.84 2.69 -8.37
C VAL A 45 4.57 2.06 -7.19
N ILE A 46 3.82 1.55 -6.22
CA ILE A 46 4.31 0.79 -5.08
C ILE A 46 3.78 -0.64 -5.16
N LEU A 47 4.69 -1.61 -5.22
CA LEU A 47 4.40 -3.04 -5.04
C LEU A 47 4.57 -3.36 -3.56
N GLN A 48 3.58 -3.99 -2.94
CA GLN A 48 3.66 -4.27 -1.51
C GLN A 48 3.23 -5.68 -1.15
N THR A 49 3.76 -6.19 -0.02
CA THR A 49 3.46 -7.51 0.53
C THR A 49 3.22 -7.40 2.02
N THR A 50 2.21 -8.11 2.52
CA THR A 50 1.89 -8.21 3.95
C THR A 50 2.64 -9.37 4.61
N PRO A 51 2.64 -9.48 5.96
CA PRO A 51 3.22 -10.62 6.66
C PRO A 51 2.65 -11.98 6.21
N SER A 52 1.35 -12.07 5.89
CA SER A 52 0.75 -13.33 5.42
C SER A 52 1.25 -13.72 4.03
N THR A 53 1.40 -12.73 3.13
CA THR A 53 2.00 -12.91 1.81
C THR A 53 3.46 -13.39 1.93
N VAL A 54 4.23 -12.77 2.84
CA VAL A 54 5.61 -13.17 3.15
C VAL A 54 5.66 -14.60 3.70
N LYS A 55 4.73 -14.99 4.58
CA LYS A 55 4.62 -16.36 5.10
C LYS A 55 4.31 -17.37 3.99
N TYR A 56 3.54 -16.98 2.97
CA TYR A 56 3.20 -17.83 1.82
C TYR A 56 4.40 -18.16 0.95
N ALA A 57 5.23 -17.18 0.60
CA ALA A 57 6.29 -17.40 -0.39
C ALA A 57 7.65 -16.74 -0.07
N SER A 58 7.86 -16.21 1.13
CA SER A 58 9.03 -15.48 1.61
C SER A 58 9.29 -14.10 0.96
N LEU A 59 10.06 -13.27 1.67
CA LEU A 59 10.53 -11.97 1.18
C LEU A 59 11.38 -12.09 -0.08
N ASP A 60 12.22 -13.13 -0.15
CA ASP A 60 13.19 -13.33 -1.24
C ASP A 60 12.49 -13.55 -2.58
N TYR A 61 11.47 -14.41 -2.64
CA TYR A 61 10.71 -14.65 -3.88
C TYR A 61 9.97 -13.41 -4.34
N PHE A 62 9.29 -12.70 -3.42
CA PHE A 62 8.59 -11.46 -3.79
C PHE A 62 9.55 -10.37 -4.22
N TYR A 63 10.65 -10.18 -3.49
CA TYR A 63 11.68 -9.23 -3.87
C TYR A 63 12.28 -9.54 -5.24
N ALA A 64 12.64 -10.80 -5.51
CA ALA A 64 13.20 -11.20 -6.80
C ALA A 64 12.25 -10.88 -7.95
N ASN A 65 10.96 -11.23 -7.83
CA ASN A 65 9.94 -10.93 -8.83
C ASN A 65 9.75 -9.42 -9.03
N ALA A 66 9.55 -8.68 -7.94
CA ALA A 66 9.33 -7.24 -7.97
C ALA A 66 10.56 -6.49 -8.50
N LYS A 67 11.77 -6.90 -8.10
CA LYS A 67 13.04 -6.32 -8.57
C LYS A 67 13.22 -6.50 -10.08
N VAL A 68 12.96 -7.70 -10.61
CA VAL A 68 13.08 -7.95 -12.05
C VAL A 68 12.08 -7.10 -12.84
N ALA A 69 10.84 -6.99 -12.35
CA ALA A 69 9.84 -6.13 -12.97
C ALA A 69 10.25 -4.65 -12.92
N ALA A 70 10.68 -4.16 -11.75
CA ALA A 70 11.15 -2.80 -11.56
C ALA A 70 12.38 -2.46 -12.41
N GLN A 71 13.34 -3.38 -12.57
CA GLN A 71 14.53 -3.15 -13.39
C GLN A 71 14.23 -2.99 -14.88
N LYS A 72 13.14 -3.59 -15.35
CA LYS A 72 12.69 -3.50 -16.75
C LYS A 72 11.76 -2.30 -16.99
N ALA A 73 11.20 -1.75 -15.94
CA ALA A 73 10.28 -0.62 -16.01
C ALA A 73 11.00 0.68 -16.38
N SER A 74 10.32 1.60 -17.06
CA SER A 74 10.76 2.97 -17.31
C SER A 74 10.25 3.96 -16.24
N VAL A 75 9.26 3.53 -15.45
CA VAL A 75 8.61 4.32 -14.39
C VAL A 75 9.18 4.01 -13.00
N PRO A 76 9.09 4.93 -12.03
CA PRO A 76 9.51 4.65 -10.66
C PRO A 76 8.68 3.55 -10.01
N VAL A 77 9.34 2.53 -9.45
CA VAL A 77 8.73 1.42 -8.72
C VAL A 77 9.37 1.32 -7.34
N ALA A 78 8.56 1.31 -6.28
CA ALA A 78 9.02 0.99 -4.93
C ALA A 78 8.54 -0.40 -4.52
N ILE A 79 9.32 -1.07 -3.67
CA ILE A 79 8.97 -2.37 -3.07
C ILE A 79 8.80 -2.14 -1.57
N HIS A 80 7.60 -2.41 -1.05
CA HIS A 80 7.18 -2.03 0.28
C HIS A 80 6.73 -3.24 1.11
N LEU A 81 7.20 -3.33 2.36
CA LEU A 81 6.60 -4.20 3.37
C LEU A 81 5.40 -3.46 3.96
N ASP A 82 4.22 -4.02 3.79
CA ASP A 82 2.95 -3.51 4.27
C ASP A 82 2.57 -4.19 5.59
N HIS A 83 2.12 -3.44 6.59
CA HIS A 83 1.77 -3.93 7.94
C HIS A 83 2.82 -4.84 8.59
N GLY A 84 4.10 -4.48 8.50
CA GLY A 84 5.16 -5.19 9.23
C GLY A 84 4.85 -5.24 10.72
N ASN A 85 4.73 -6.43 11.28
CA ASN A 85 4.22 -6.68 12.63
C ASN A 85 5.32 -6.89 13.69
N SER A 86 6.58 -6.73 13.30
CA SER A 86 7.71 -6.83 14.22
C SER A 86 8.96 -6.13 13.68
N PHE A 87 9.83 -5.72 14.59
CA PHE A 87 11.15 -5.19 14.25
C PHE A 87 11.97 -6.19 13.44
N GLU A 88 11.91 -7.47 13.79
CA GLU A 88 12.63 -8.55 13.12
C GLU A 88 12.22 -8.70 11.66
N LEU A 89 10.92 -8.67 11.36
CA LEU A 89 10.42 -8.74 9.98
C LEU A 89 10.82 -7.51 9.18
N ALA A 90 10.73 -6.33 9.79
CA ALA A 90 11.18 -5.08 9.18
C ALA A 90 12.67 -5.15 8.79
N MET A 91 13.53 -5.67 9.69
CA MET A 91 14.96 -5.84 9.42
C MET A 91 15.26 -6.93 8.40
N GLN A 92 14.46 -7.99 8.33
CA GLN A 92 14.56 -9.00 7.27
C GLN A 92 14.23 -8.40 5.90
N ALA A 93 13.16 -7.61 5.80
CA ALA A 93 12.78 -6.91 4.58
C ALA A 93 13.87 -5.91 4.13
N LEU A 94 14.42 -5.13 5.06
CA LEU A 94 15.55 -4.24 4.81
C LEU A 94 16.75 -4.99 4.24
N ARG A 95 17.12 -6.11 4.84
CA ARG A 95 18.27 -6.94 4.42
C ARG A 95 18.08 -7.55 3.04
N VAL A 96 16.88 -7.98 2.70
CA VAL A 96 16.54 -8.55 1.38
C VAL A 96 16.58 -7.48 0.29
N GLY A 97 16.30 -6.21 0.65
CA GLY A 97 16.41 -5.06 -0.26
C GLY A 97 15.08 -4.37 -0.58
N TYR A 98 14.07 -4.55 0.25
CA TYR A 98 12.85 -3.72 0.19
C TYR A 98 13.24 -2.24 0.30
N THR A 99 12.60 -1.40 -0.50
CA THR A 99 12.95 0.02 -0.61
C THR A 99 12.06 0.93 0.25
N SER A 100 11.07 0.33 0.89
CA SER A 100 10.18 0.98 1.85
C SER A 100 9.65 -0.06 2.84
N ILE A 101 9.45 0.33 4.07
CA ILE A 101 9.04 -0.57 5.15
C ILE A 101 7.98 0.13 6.00
N MET A 102 6.85 -0.54 6.23
CA MET A 102 5.92 -0.15 7.26
C MET A 102 6.13 -0.99 8.51
N ILE A 103 6.12 -0.33 9.65
CA ILE A 103 5.97 -0.96 10.96
C ILE A 103 4.62 -0.57 11.54
N ASP A 104 3.80 -1.55 11.85
CA ASP A 104 2.46 -1.34 12.37
C ASP A 104 2.41 -1.63 13.87
N GLY A 105 2.48 -0.58 14.67
CA GLY A 105 2.29 -0.58 16.12
C GLY A 105 0.92 -0.04 16.54
N SER A 106 -0.06 0.10 15.64
CA SER A 106 -1.38 0.69 15.92
C SER A 106 -2.21 -0.10 16.93
N HIS A 107 -1.87 -1.36 17.13
CA HIS A 107 -2.50 -2.25 18.13
C HIS A 107 -1.89 -2.14 19.53
N GLU A 108 -0.74 -1.49 19.67
CA GLU A 108 -0.03 -1.27 20.92
C GLU A 108 -0.47 0.03 21.60
N SER A 109 0.11 0.32 22.78
CA SER A 109 -0.04 1.64 23.39
C SER A 109 0.64 2.72 22.53
N PHE A 110 0.21 3.99 22.67
CA PHE A 110 0.82 5.11 21.94
C PHE A 110 2.35 5.18 22.13
N GLU A 111 2.83 4.98 23.36
CA GLU A 111 4.25 5.03 23.70
C GLU A 111 5.02 3.81 23.12
N ASP A 112 4.42 2.62 23.12
CA ASP A 112 5.04 1.43 22.54
C ASP A 112 5.07 1.52 21.01
N ASN A 113 4.02 2.07 20.38
CA ASN A 113 4.00 2.36 18.94
C ASN A 113 5.14 3.35 18.58
N ILE A 114 5.29 4.45 19.33
CA ILE A 114 6.43 5.38 19.15
C ILE A 114 7.76 4.63 19.27
N LYS A 115 7.92 3.81 20.27
CA LYS A 115 9.17 3.09 20.55
C LYS A 115 9.55 2.13 19.42
N VAL A 116 8.62 1.30 18.95
CA VAL A 116 8.91 0.36 17.87
C VAL A 116 9.12 1.07 16.55
N THR A 117 8.31 2.08 16.25
CA THR A 117 8.44 2.90 15.03
C THR A 117 9.79 3.59 14.98
N LYS A 118 10.19 4.27 16.07
CA LYS A 118 11.49 4.94 16.13
C LYS A 118 12.65 3.97 15.96
N ALA A 119 12.59 2.79 16.57
CA ALA A 119 13.63 1.78 16.41
C ALA A 119 13.81 1.35 14.95
N VAL A 120 12.70 1.17 14.20
CA VAL A 120 12.75 0.84 12.76
C VAL A 120 13.27 2.02 11.95
N VAL A 121 12.82 3.24 12.23
CA VAL A 121 13.31 4.46 11.56
C VAL A 121 14.82 4.60 11.72
N ASP A 122 15.33 4.49 12.95
CA ASP A 122 16.75 4.61 13.25
C ASP A 122 17.58 3.51 12.54
N ALA A 123 17.06 2.28 12.49
CA ALA A 123 17.73 1.17 11.80
C ALA A 123 17.71 1.29 10.26
N CYS A 124 16.67 1.89 9.69
CA CYS A 124 16.55 2.09 8.24
C CYS A 124 17.32 3.33 7.72
N ALA A 125 17.57 4.32 8.58
CA ALA A 125 18.20 5.60 8.21
C ALA A 125 19.55 5.46 7.47
N PRO A 126 20.51 4.59 7.90
CA PRO A 126 21.78 4.42 7.19
C PRO A 126 21.62 3.93 5.74
N SER A 127 20.57 3.14 5.47
CA SER A 127 20.24 2.60 4.14
C SER A 127 19.35 3.54 3.32
N LYS A 128 18.90 4.64 3.88
CA LYS A 128 17.95 5.60 3.27
C LYS A 128 16.66 4.94 2.80
N VAL A 129 16.21 3.91 3.52
CA VAL A 129 14.93 3.26 3.28
C VAL A 129 13.86 3.99 4.04
N SER A 130 12.78 4.38 3.35
CA SER A 130 11.66 5.11 3.95
C SER A 130 10.87 4.21 4.88
N VAL A 131 10.45 4.76 6.02
CA VAL A 131 9.58 4.07 6.98
C VAL A 131 8.20 4.72 6.98
N GLU A 132 7.17 3.88 6.93
CA GLU A 132 5.76 4.20 7.15
C GLU A 132 5.34 3.64 8.50
N ALA A 133 4.43 4.32 9.19
CA ALA A 133 3.78 3.81 10.40
C ALA A 133 2.30 4.13 10.38
N GLU A 134 1.53 3.53 11.29
CA GLU A 134 0.09 3.77 11.45
C GLU A 134 -0.20 4.34 12.83
N LEU A 135 -1.09 5.34 12.86
CA LEU A 135 -1.66 5.88 14.10
C LEU A 135 -3.19 5.99 13.98
N GLY A 136 -3.87 5.69 15.09
CA GLY A 136 -5.25 5.26 15.06
C GLY A 136 -5.28 3.79 14.65
N LYS A 137 -6.45 3.20 14.52
CA LYS A 137 -6.60 1.79 14.18
C LYS A 137 -7.57 1.65 13.03
N VAL A 138 -7.08 1.22 11.87
CA VAL A 138 -7.94 0.91 10.74
C VAL A 138 -8.78 -0.32 11.09
N GLY A 139 -10.10 -0.21 10.98
CA GLY A 139 -11.03 -1.29 11.31
C GLY A 139 -11.02 -2.43 10.28
N GLY A 140 -11.87 -3.44 10.51
CA GLY A 140 -12.02 -4.58 9.60
C GLY A 140 -10.91 -5.62 9.73
N LYS A 141 -10.84 -6.53 8.75
CA LYS A 141 -9.90 -7.64 8.79
C LYS A 141 -8.94 -7.59 7.60
N GLU A 142 -7.65 -7.56 7.88
CA GLU A 142 -6.60 -7.75 6.91
C GLU A 142 -5.74 -8.94 7.31
N ASP A 143 -5.66 -9.93 6.42
CA ASP A 143 -4.99 -11.20 6.63
C ASP A 143 -5.46 -11.89 7.94
N ASP A 144 -4.55 -12.10 8.90
CA ASP A 144 -4.83 -12.70 10.21
C ASP A 144 -5.10 -11.62 11.30
N LEU A 145 -5.01 -10.31 10.96
CA LEU A 145 -5.25 -9.21 11.87
C LEU A 145 -6.72 -8.76 11.80
N ASP A 146 -7.35 -8.64 12.96
CA ASP A 146 -8.70 -8.11 13.11
C ASP A 146 -8.64 -6.74 13.81
N GLY A 147 -8.88 -5.68 13.04
CA GLY A 147 -8.94 -4.30 13.52
C GLY A 147 -10.18 -3.98 14.36
N GLY A 148 -11.15 -4.91 14.45
CA GLY A 148 -12.42 -4.68 15.16
C GLY A 148 -13.17 -3.49 14.57
N ASP A 149 -13.72 -2.65 15.45
CA ASP A 149 -14.45 -1.44 15.07
C ASP A 149 -13.52 -0.27 14.67
N GLY A 150 -12.19 -0.46 14.82
CA GLY A 150 -11.19 0.58 14.53
C GLY A 150 -11.13 1.68 15.59
N GLY A 151 -10.32 2.72 15.30
CA GLY A 151 -10.20 3.91 16.13
C GLY A 151 -9.60 5.06 15.34
N TYR A 152 -10.25 6.22 15.38
CA TYR A 152 -9.84 7.40 14.62
C TYR A 152 -8.48 7.94 15.09
N THR A 153 -7.68 8.44 14.15
CA THR A 153 -6.45 9.17 14.46
C THR A 153 -6.78 10.52 15.10
N ASP A 154 -6.18 10.82 16.25
CA ASP A 154 -6.24 12.16 16.84
C ASP A 154 -5.19 13.07 16.18
N PRO A 155 -5.53 14.28 15.72
CA PRO A 155 -4.60 15.17 15.05
C PRO A 155 -3.40 15.59 15.91
N LEU A 156 -3.59 15.82 17.22
CA LEU A 156 -2.50 16.24 18.11
C LEU A 156 -1.56 15.07 18.42
N GLU A 157 -2.11 13.88 18.63
CA GLU A 157 -1.30 12.66 18.75
C GLU A 157 -0.53 12.36 17.47
N ALA A 158 -1.13 12.59 16.29
CA ALA A 158 -0.45 12.41 15.01
C ALA A 158 0.77 13.33 14.87
N LYS A 159 0.63 14.60 15.27
CA LYS A 159 1.75 15.55 15.30
C LYS A 159 2.87 15.07 16.23
N GLU A 160 2.52 14.73 17.47
CA GLU A 160 3.48 14.27 18.48
C GLU A 160 4.18 12.98 18.03
N PHE A 161 3.43 12.03 17.45
CA PHE A 161 3.96 10.79 16.92
C PHE A 161 5.02 11.02 15.85
N VAL A 162 4.72 11.87 14.87
CA VAL A 162 5.65 12.22 13.78
C VAL A 162 6.91 12.90 14.32
N GLU A 163 6.77 13.84 15.25
CA GLU A 163 7.90 14.57 15.85
C GLU A 163 8.80 13.63 16.67
N LYS A 164 8.23 12.68 17.42
CA LYS A 164 8.99 11.74 18.25
C LYS A 164 9.65 10.62 17.44
N THR A 165 9.01 10.14 16.38
CA THR A 165 9.48 8.99 15.61
C THR A 165 10.39 9.36 14.44
N GLY A 166 10.17 10.50 13.81
CA GLY A 166 10.82 10.89 12.56
C GLY A 166 10.42 10.03 11.37
N VAL A 167 9.24 9.42 11.40
CA VAL A 167 8.70 8.57 10.34
C VAL A 167 8.51 9.36 9.03
N GLY A 168 8.67 8.70 7.88
CA GLY A 168 8.63 9.34 6.56
C GLY A 168 7.24 9.47 5.94
N SER A 169 6.27 8.64 6.36
CA SER A 169 4.86 8.72 5.98
C SER A 169 3.99 8.12 7.08
N LEU A 170 2.75 8.61 7.20
CA LEU A 170 1.82 8.20 8.25
C LEU A 170 0.50 7.72 7.68
N ALA A 171 0.15 6.46 7.95
CA ALA A 171 -1.19 5.92 7.74
C ALA A 171 -2.12 6.41 8.84
N VAL A 172 -3.29 6.93 8.42
CA VAL A 172 -4.26 7.54 9.31
C VAL A 172 -5.61 6.85 9.22
N ALA A 173 -6.21 6.59 10.36
CA ALA A 173 -7.53 6.00 10.48
C ALA A 173 -8.59 7.11 10.50
N ILE A 174 -9.37 7.19 9.43
CA ILE A 174 -10.45 8.18 9.24
C ILE A 174 -11.81 7.50 8.98
N GLY A 175 -11.97 6.23 9.36
CA GLY A 175 -13.21 5.48 9.18
C GLY A 175 -13.18 4.48 8.02
N THR A 176 -12.03 4.24 7.41
CA THR A 176 -11.82 3.11 6.49
C THR A 176 -11.69 1.79 7.25
N ALA A 177 -11.90 0.69 6.54
CA ALA A 177 -11.76 -0.66 7.09
C ALA A 177 -11.16 -1.62 6.04
N HIS A 178 -10.35 -2.57 6.51
CA HIS A 178 -9.79 -3.61 5.67
C HIS A 178 -10.83 -4.67 5.28
N GLY A 179 -10.64 -5.28 4.10
CA GLY A 179 -11.50 -6.34 3.59
C GLY A 179 -12.73 -5.83 2.83
N VAL A 180 -13.80 -6.62 2.81
CA VAL A 180 -15.03 -6.29 2.09
C VAL A 180 -16.00 -5.57 3.03
N TYR A 181 -16.40 -4.37 2.66
CA TYR A 181 -17.40 -3.61 3.44
C TYR A 181 -18.77 -4.31 3.46
N LYS A 182 -19.40 -4.30 4.63
CA LYS A 182 -20.79 -4.77 4.80
C LYS A 182 -21.84 -3.68 4.57
N GLY A 183 -21.41 -2.45 4.30
CA GLY A 183 -22.27 -1.28 4.07
C GLY A 183 -21.46 -0.17 3.40
N GLU A 184 -22.06 0.99 3.22
CA GLU A 184 -21.39 2.14 2.62
C GLU A 184 -20.34 2.72 3.60
N PRO A 185 -19.06 2.80 3.23
CA PRO A 185 -18.04 3.37 4.09
C PRO A 185 -18.28 4.87 4.31
N LYS A 186 -18.16 5.30 5.56
CA LYS A 186 -18.31 6.72 5.95
C LYS A 186 -16.98 7.22 6.49
N LEU A 187 -16.29 8.04 5.70
CA LEU A 187 -15.01 8.60 6.06
C LEU A 187 -15.16 9.97 6.70
N ASP A 188 -14.39 10.23 7.76
CA ASP A 188 -14.28 11.53 8.41
C ASP A 188 -13.27 12.41 7.66
N LEU A 189 -13.75 13.08 6.62
CA LEU A 189 -12.93 13.92 5.75
C LEU A 189 -12.47 15.22 6.44
N ASP A 190 -13.22 15.70 7.42
CA ASP A 190 -12.84 16.89 8.18
C ASP A 190 -11.68 16.58 9.11
N ARG A 191 -11.70 15.44 9.78
CA ARG A 191 -10.56 14.89 10.53
C ARG A 191 -9.30 14.74 9.67
N LEU A 192 -9.44 14.25 8.42
CA LEU A 192 -8.30 14.19 7.50
C LEU A 192 -7.70 15.57 7.25
N SER A 193 -8.53 16.59 7.09
CA SER A 193 -8.04 17.96 6.92
C SER A 193 -7.36 18.49 8.17
N GLU A 194 -7.91 18.24 9.36
CA GLU A 194 -7.30 18.61 10.64
C GLU A 194 -5.92 17.96 10.84
N ILE A 195 -5.81 16.66 10.53
CA ILE A 195 -4.52 15.96 10.58
C ILE A 195 -3.53 16.59 9.59
N LYS A 196 -3.97 16.88 8.36
CA LYS A 196 -3.11 17.49 7.33
C LYS A 196 -2.60 18.88 7.70
N GLU A 197 -3.34 19.65 8.48
CA GLU A 197 -2.91 20.97 8.97
C GLU A 197 -1.74 20.88 9.95
N VAL A 198 -1.65 19.81 10.74
CA VAL A 198 -0.65 19.66 11.81
C VAL A 198 0.48 18.68 11.46
N VAL A 199 0.29 17.82 10.44
CA VAL A 199 1.26 16.82 9.98
C VAL A 199 1.84 17.23 8.63
N SER A 200 3.16 17.45 8.58
CA SER A 200 3.86 17.93 7.38
C SER A 200 4.27 16.83 6.40
N ILE A 201 4.40 15.58 6.86
CA ILE A 201 4.80 14.43 6.05
C ILE A 201 3.65 13.91 5.18
N PRO A 202 3.94 13.08 4.15
CA PRO A 202 2.92 12.40 3.37
C PRO A 202 1.96 11.55 4.22
N LEU A 203 0.66 11.69 3.98
CA LEU A 203 -0.39 10.87 4.61
C LEU A 203 -0.76 9.69 3.71
N VAL A 204 -1.14 8.57 4.34
CA VAL A 204 -1.47 7.31 3.69
C VAL A 204 -2.88 6.87 4.06
N LEU A 205 -3.63 6.35 3.09
CA LEU A 205 -4.96 5.80 3.26
C LEU A 205 -4.97 4.29 3.06
N HIS A 206 -5.30 3.56 4.11
CA HIS A 206 -5.50 2.11 4.11
C HIS A 206 -6.99 1.75 4.01
N GLY A 207 -7.30 0.47 3.77
CA GLY A 207 -8.68 -0.04 3.76
C GLY A 207 -9.57 0.55 2.68
N THR A 208 -9.05 0.77 1.47
CA THR A 208 -9.79 1.46 0.41
C THR A 208 -10.56 0.55 -0.53
N SER A 209 -10.39 -0.78 -0.45
CA SER A 209 -11.14 -1.73 -1.28
C SER A 209 -12.65 -1.62 -0.99
N GLY A 210 -13.43 -1.18 -2.01
CA GLY A 210 -14.87 -0.93 -1.85
C GLY A 210 -15.24 0.50 -1.43
N VAL A 211 -14.29 1.40 -1.18
CA VAL A 211 -14.58 2.83 -1.02
C VAL A 211 -14.90 3.45 -2.39
N PRO A 212 -15.95 4.28 -2.51
CA PRO A 212 -16.27 4.96 -3.78
C PRO A 212 -15.09 5.80 -4.31
N ASP A 213 -14.86 5.73 -5.61
CA ASP A 213 -13.72 6.39 -6.28
C ASP A 213 -13.70 7.91 -6.06
N ASP A 214 -14.86 8.55 -6.04
CA ASP A 214 -14.98 9.99 -5.76
C ASP A 214 -14.54 10.32 -4.33
N THR A 215 -14.84 9.45 -3.37
CA THR A 215 -14.42 9.61 -1.97
C THR A 215 -12.91 9.46 -1.84
N VAL A 216 -12.30 8.47 -2.52
CA VAL A 216 -10.83 8.32 -2.55
C VAL A 216 -10.19 9.55 -3.19
N SER A 217 -10.73 10.04 -4.32
CA SER A 217 -10.23 11.24 -4.98
C SER A 217 -10.34 12.48 -4.08
N GLU A 218 -11.39 12.59 -3.25
CA GLU A 218 -11.52 13.66 -2.25
C GLU A 218 -10.46 13.55 -1.15
N CYS A 219 -10.15 12.33 -0.67
CA CYS A 219 -9.06 12.11 0.29
C CYS A 219 -7.71 12.58 -0.30
N VAL A 220 -7.46 12.30 -1.58
CA VAL A 220 -6.25 12.76 -2.28
C VAL A 220 -6.21 14.30 -2.33
N ARG A 221 -7.31 14.96 -2.67
CA ARG A 221 -7.40 16.43 -2.67
C ARG A 221 -7.12 17.02 -1.28
N ARG A 222 -7.47 16.30 -0.21
CA ARG A 222 -7.24 16.71 1.19
C ARG A 222 -5.87 16.32 1.75
N GLY A 223 -5.00 15.68 0.95
CA GLY A 223 -3.59 15.50 1.30
C GLY A 223 -3.12 14.07 1.47
N ILE A 224 -3.92 13.06 1.13
CA ILE A 224 -3.44 11.68 0.99
C ILE A 224 -2.48 11.59 -0.19
N CYS A 225 -1.34 10.93 0.01
CA CYS A 225 -0.26 10.79 -0.96
C CYS A 225 0.02 9.34 -1.36
N LYS A 226 -0.48 8.35 -0.62
CA LYS A 226 -0.42 6.92 -0.90
C LYS A 226 -1.79 6.30 -0.61
N VAL A 227 -2.24 5.40 -1.46
CA VAL A 227 -3.52 4.69 -1.28
C VAL A 227 -3.29 3.20 -1.47
N ASN A 228 -3.64 2.39 -0.46
CA ASN A 228 -3.49 0.94 -0.48
C ASN A 228 -4.68 0.25 -1.14
N TYR A 229 -4.38 -0.71 -2.02
CA TYR A 229 -5.35 -1.58 -2.67
C TYR A 229 -4.92 -3.05 -2.54
N ALA A 230 -5.72 -3.88 -1.88
CA ALA A 230 -5.43 -5.29 -1.64
C ALA A 230 -6.57 -6.21 -2.11
N THR A 231 -7.69 -6.22 -1.41
CA THR A 231 -8.81 -7.14 -1.61
C THR A 231 -9.33 -7.13 -3.04
N ASP A 232 -9.48 -5.96 -3.64
CA ASP A 232 -10.00 -5.84 -5.01
C ASP A 232 -9.08 -6.43 -6.07
N LEU A 233 -7.73 -6.41 -5.86
CA LEU A 233 -6.80 -7.10 -6.75
C LEU A 233 -7.00 -8.61 -6.70
N ARG A 234 -7.17 -9.15 -5.48
CA ARG A 234 -7.47 -10.58 -5.27
C ARG A 234 -8.78 -10.97 -5.96
N ILE A 235 -9.81 -10.12 -5.85
CA ILE A 235 -11.11 -10.31 -6.51
C ILE A 235 -10.94 -10.28 -8.03
N ALA A 236 -10.26 -9.28 -8.59
CA ALA A 236 -10.05 -9.13 -10.03
C ALA A 236 -9.31 -10.35 -10.61
N PHE A 237 -8.20 -10.77 -9.98
CA PHE A 237 -7.45 -11.94 -10.41
C PHE A 237 -8.31 -13.21 -10.38
N SER A 238 -8.96 -13.47 -9.24
CA SER A 238 -9.79 -14.67 -9.05
C SER A 238 -10.97 -14.71 -10.01
N LYS A 239 -11.58 -13.56 -10.32
CA LYS A 239 -12.67 -13.44 -11.29
C LYS A 239 -12.21 -13.88 -12.68
N GLY A 240 -11.11 -13.31 -13.19
CA GLY A 240 -10.60 -13.67 -14.51
C GLY A 240 -10.23 -15.14 -14.64
N VAL A 241 -9.59 -15.72 -13.60
CA VAL A 241 -9.27 -17.16 -13.56
C VAL A 241 -10.54 -18.01 -13.60
N LYS A 242 -11.53 -17.71 -12.74
CA LYS A 242 -12.81 -18.47 -12.67
C LYS A 242 -13.59 -18.38 -13.97
N GLU A 243 -13.69 -17.22 -14.58
CA GLU A 243 -14.39 -17.03 -15.86
C GLU A 243 -13.75 -17.84 -16.98
N TYR A 244 -12.40 -17.84 -17.05
CA TYR A 244 -11.70 -18.65 -18.03
C TYR A 244 -11.93 -20.13 -17.84
N LEU A 245 -11.81 -20.65 -16.61
CA LEU A 245 -12.00 -22.07 -16.30
C LEU A 245 -13.46 -22.52 -16.50
N ALA A 246 -14.43 -21.67 -16.24
CA ALA A 246 -15.84 -21.96 -16.53
C ALA A 246 -16.11 -22.14 -18.02
N GLN A 247 -15.43 -21.36 -18.88
CA GLN A 247 -15.53 -21.47 -20.34
C GLN A 247 -14.66 -22.58 -20.93
N ASN A 248 -13.63 -23.03 -20.20
CA ASN A 248 -12.65 -24.01 -20.64
C ASN A 248 -12.42 -25.05 -19.53
N PRO A 249 -13.39 -25.93 -19.21
CA PRO A 249 -13.30 -26.82 -18.06
C PRO A 249 -12.14 -27.83 -18.13
N ASP A 250 -11.66 -28.15 -19.33
CA ASP A 250 -10.54 -29.06 -19.55
C ASP A 250 -9.18 -28.34 -19.59
N ALA A 251 -9.12 -27.05 -19.25
CA ALA A 251 -7.87 -26.30 -19.25
C ALA A 251 -6.95 -26.73 -18.12
N ILE A 252 -5.76 -27.19 -18.47
CA ILE A 252 -4.72 -27.64 -17.54
C ILE A 252 -3.47 -26.73 -17.51
N ASP A 253 -3.35 -25.81 -18.47
CA ASP A 253 -2.20 -24.92 -18.57
C ASP A 253 -2.42 -23.64 -17.76
N PRO A 254 -1.69 -23.45 -16.61
CA PRO A 254 -1.84 -22.27 -15.77
C PRO A 254 -1.54 -20.96 -16.49
N LYS A 255 -0.64 -20.94 -17.49
CA LYS A 255 -0.34 -19.73 -18.26
C LYS A 255 -1.59 -19.15 -18.94
N LYS A 256 -2.54 -19.99 -19.34
CA LYS A 256 -3.76 -19.56 -20.02
C LYS A 256 -4.72 -18.86 -19.06
N TYR A 257 -5.11 -19.51 -17.94
CA TYR A 257 -6.06 -18.92 -17.01
C TYR A 257 -5.44 -17.81 -16.13
N CYS A 258 -4.16 -17.93 -15.75
CA CYS A 258 -3.47 -16.86 -15.02
C CYS A 258 -3.26 -15.61 -15.89
N SER A 259 -3.10 -15.77 -17.22
CA SER A 259 -3.03 -14.59 -18.12
C SER A 259 -4.32 -13.78 -18.10
N VAL A 260 -5.48 -14.42 -18.05
CA VAL A 260 -6.76 -13.70 -17.96
C VAL A 260 -6.90 -13.01 -16.60
N GLY A 261 -6.53 -13.69 -15.50
CA GLY A 261 -6.46 -13.05 -14.18
C GLY A 261 -5.54 -11.83 -14.16
N ARG A 262 -4.37 -11.93 -14.80
CA ARG A 262 -3.41 -10.82 -14.93
C ARG A 262 -4.00 -9.61 -15.67
N GLU A 263 -4.73 -9.82 -16.76
CA GLU A 263 -5.36 -8.73 -17.50
C GLU A 263 -6.46 -8.03 -16.69
N GLU A 264 -7.26 -8.77 -15.92
CA GLU A 264 -8.27 -8.17 -15.04
C GLU A 264 -7.62 -7.32 -13.92
N VAL A 265 -6.52 -7.81 -13.32
CA VAL A 265 -5.74 -7.00 -12.35
C VAL A 265 -5.19 -5.74 -13.02
N LYS A 266 -4.60 -5.84 -14.22
CA LYS A 266 -4.07 -4.68 -14.94
C LYS A 266 -5.15 -3.62 -15.17
N LYS A 267 -6.34 -4.01 -15.64
CA LYS A 267 -7.47 -3.09 -15.84
C LYS A 267 -7.87 -2.39 -14.55
N TYR A 268 -7.98 -3.15 -13.46
CA TYR A 268 -8.30 -2.59 -12.14
C TYR A 268 -7.25 -1.57 -11.70
N VAL A 269 -5.96 -1.92 -11.75
CA VAL A 269 -4.85 -1.04 -11.38
C VAL A 269 -4.85 0.25 -12.19
N MET A 270 -5.06 0.16 -13.50
CA MET A 270 -5.17 1.34 -14.37
C MET A 270 -6.32 2.26 -13.94
N SER A 271 -7.49 1.70 -13.61
CA SER A 271 -8.62 2.50 -13.13
C SER A 271 -8.26 3.25 -11.84
N LYS A 272 -7.56 2.61 -10.89
CA LYS A 272 -7.17 3.25 -9.62
C LYS A 272 -6.06 4.29 -9.79
N MET A 273 -5.15 4.13 -10.75
CA MET A 273 -4.17 5.18 -11.11
C MET A 273 -4.84 6.45 -11.61
N HIS A 274 -5.97 6.35 -12.31
CA HIS A 274 -6.79 7.52 -12.67
C HIS A 274 -7.43 8.15 -11.43
N VAL A 275 -8.00 7.36 -10.53
CA VAL A 275 -8.66 7.83 -9.29
C VAL A 275 -7.69 8.61 -8.41
N VAL A 276 -6.47 8.12 -8.24
CA VAL A 276 -5.44 8.79 -7.40
C VAL A 276 -4.69 9.90 -8.13
N GLY A 277 -4.94 10.10 -9.44
CA GLY A 277 -4.36 11.19 -10.23
C GLY A 277 -2.89 11.00 -10.58
N SER A 278 -2.35 9.76 -10.56
CA SER A 278 -0.93 9.47 -10.80
C SER A 278 -0.55 9.28 -12.28
N VAL A 279 -1.50 9.34 -13.20
CA VAL A 279 -1.27 9.21 -14.65
C VAL A 279 -0.35 10.32 -15.15
N ASN A 280 0.68 9.96 -15.93
CA ASN A 280 1.73 10.86 -16.46
C ASN A 280 2.52 11.60 -15.36
N LYS A 281 2.74 10.94 -14.20
CA LYS A 281 3.53 11.49 -13.07
C LYS A 281 4.88 10.77 -12.86
N ALA A 282 5.26 9.84 -13.75
CA ALA A 282 6.54 9.14 -13.70
C ALA A 282 7.71 9.97 -14.24
#